data_866b9705761818b33322c9bc9948451c
#
_entry.id   866b9705761818b33322c9bc9948451c
#
_cell.length_a   1.000
_cell.length_b   1.000
_cell.length_c   1.000
_cell.angle_alpha   90.00
_cell.angle_beta   90.00
_cell.angle_gamma   90.00
#
_symmetry.space_group_name_H-M   'P 1'
#
loop_
_entity.id
_entity.type
_entity.pdbx_description
1 polymer ?
#
loop_
_entity_poly.entity_id
_entity_poly.type
_entity_poly.pdbx_seq_one_letter_code
_entity_poly.pdbx_strand_id
1 'polypeptide(L)'
;MRVAVIGVGGVGSWCAEALLRSGLDDLVLVDDDVVAPSNLNRQCEATSATVGAPKVDAMKARLLSINPAARVRAVRERFTDAKQIADFGADAIVDAIDSVDCKAELILAATEAGVPVFSSMGAALRVDPSKVALKRFSKVEGDALARALRRRFKKLGRFPKKDFLCAVSSEQAAKSDVRWARMTVTAVFGLSIASAVQKLAPDLGVFGFTGGDAAKKEGR
;
A
#
# COMPACT_ATOMS: atom_id res chain seq x y z
N MET A 1 -13.74 6.64 6.21
CA MET A 1 -12.39 7.09 5.85
C MET A 1 -12.03 6.49 4.50
N ARG A 2 -11.58 7.31 3.56
CA ARG A 2 -11.12 6.87 2.23
C ARG A 2 -9.59 6.77 2.21
N VAL A 3 -9.07 5.66 1.69
CA VAL A 3 -7.62 5.44 1.55
C VAL A 3 -7.26 5.26 0.08
N ALA A 4 -6.26 6.00 -0.40
CA ALA A 4 -5.70 5.78 -1.72
C ALA A 4 -4.45 4.90 -1.60
N VAL A 5 -4.43 3.78 -2.35
CA VAL A 5 -3.28 2.87 -2.46
C VAL A 5 -2.65 3.08 -3.83
N ILE A 6 -1.47 3.68 -3.85
CA ILE A 6 -0.74 4.02 -5.06
C ILE A 6 0.37 2.97 -5.28
N GLY A 7 0.20 2.20 -6.34
CA GLY A 7 0.96 0.97 -6.61
C GLY A 7 0.25 -0.26 -6.05
N VAL A 8 -0.34 -1.08 -6.94
CA VAL A 8 -1.06 -2.31 -6.60
C VAL A 8 -0.18 -3.52 -6.94
N GLY A 9 1.04 -3.51 -6.41
CA GLY A 9 2.01 -4.58 -6.55
C GLY A 9 2.11 -5.47 -5.32
N GLY A 10 3.28 -6.10 -5.10
CA GLY A 10 3.50 -7.06 -4.00
C GLY A 10 3.33 -6.51 -2.59
N VAL A 11 3.35 -5.18 -2.39
CA VAL A 11 3.07 -4.52 -1.10
C VAL A 11 1.66 -3.96 -1.09
N GLY A 12 1.31 -3.15 -2.11
CA GLY A 12 0.04 -2.42 -2.12
C GLY A 12 -1.18 -3.33 -2.23
N SER A 13 -1.11 -4.44 -2.95
CA SER A 13 -2.23 -5.38 -3.05
C SER A 13 -2.58 -6.02 -1.70
N TRP A 14 -1.57 -6.47 -0.95
CA TRP A 14 -1.78 -7.01 0.40
C TRP A 14 -2.22 -5.93 1.39
N CYS A 15 -1.73 -4.69 1.24
CA CYS A 15 -2.19 -3.57 2.04
C CYS A 15 -3.68 -3.29 1.79
N ALA A 16 -4.10 -3.21 0.52
CA ALA A 16 -5.49 -2.93 0.15
C ALA A 16 -6.44 -4.01 0.68
N GLU A 17 -6.08 -5.30 0.56
CA GLU A 17 -6.90 -6.39 1.10
C GLU A 17 -6.96 -6.36 2.63
N ALA A 18 -5.85 -6.08 3.30
CA ALA A 18 -5.82 -5.98 4.75
C ALA A 18 -6.67 -4.81 5.27
N LEU A 19 -6.63 -3.65 4.59
CA LEU A 19 -7.47 -2.50 4.91
C LEU A 19 -8.96 -2.86 4.82
N LEU A 20 -9.37 -3.47 3.70
CA LEU A 20 -10.75 -3.89 3.48
C LEU A 20 -11.23 -4.88 4.55
N ARG A 21 -10.45 -5.94 4.81
CA ARG A 21 -10.80 -6.96 5.80
C ARG A 21 -10.85 -6.41 7.23
N SER A 22 -10.22 -5.29 7.46
CA SER A 22 -10.22 -4.59 8.74
C SER A 22 -11.28 -3.48 8.83
N GLY A 23 -12.23 -3.42 7.90
CA GLY A 23 -13.36 -2.50 7.95
C GLY A 23 -13.16 -1.16 7.23
N LEU A 24 -12.01 -0.93 6.57
CA LEU A 24 -11.79 0.23 5.69
C LEU A 24 -12.28 -0.09 4.28
N ASP A 25 -13.51 0.22 3.98
CA ASP A 25 -14.24 -0.21 2.78
C ASP A 25 -14.35 0.86 1.68
N ASP A 26 -13.68 2.01 1.82
CA ASP A 26 -13.62 3.08 0.82
C ASP A 26 -12.18 3.24 0.32
N LEU A 27 -11.88 2.63 -0.84
CA LEU A 27 -10.53 2.52 -1.36
C LEU A 27 -10.42 3.10 -2.78
N VAL A 28 -9.32 3.82 -3.04
CA VAL A 28 -8.88 4.21 -4.38
C VAL A 28 -7.62 3.44 -4.71
N LEU A 29 -7.64 2.64 -5.77
CA LEU A 29 -6.51 1.85 -6.24
C LEU A 29 -5.91 2.53 -7.47
N VAL A 30 -4.61 2.81 -7.47
CA VAL A 30 -3.92 3.51 -8.58
C VAL A 30 -2.72 2.68 -9.02
N ASP A 31 -2.74 2.24 -10.28
CA ASP A 31 -1.63 1.51 -10.92
C ASP A 31 -1.87 1.50 -12.44
N ASP A 32 -0.84 1.68 -13.24
CA ASP A 32 -0.92 1.69 -14.71
C ASP A 32 -0.59 0.33 -15.36
N ASP A 33 -0.10 -0.63 -14.57
CA ASP A 33 0.37 -1.93 -15.04
C ASP A 33 -0.76 -2.94 -15.27
N VAL A 34 -0.40 -4.00 -16.00
CA VAL A 34 -1.19 -5.23 -16.13
C VAL A 34 -0.55 -6.35 -15.30
N VAL A 35 -1.36 -7.35 -14.93
CA VAL A 35 -0.88 -8.55 -14.26
C VAL A 35 0.00 -9.36 -15.22
N ALA A 36 1.23 -9.62 -14.82
CA ALA A 36 2.19 -10.43 -15.57
C ALA A 36 2.43 -11.79 -14.87
N PRO A 37 2.85 -12.85 -15.60
CA PRO A 37 3.19 -14.12 -14.99
C PRO A 37 4.22 -14.01 -13.86
N SER A 38 5.17 -13.09 -13.96
CA SER A 38 6.17 -12.79 -12.92
C SER A 38 5.61 -12.18 -11.63
N ASN A 39 4.33 -11.81 -11.62
CA ASN A 39 3.65 -11.25 -10.44
C ASN A 39 3.01 -12.32 -9.56
N LEU A 40 2.74 -13.51 -10.10
CA LEU A 40 2.02 -14.61 -9.44
C LEU A 40 2.64 -15.02 -8.09
N ASN A 41 3.95 -14.83 -7.94
CA ASN A 41 4.67 -15.23 -6.75
C ASN A 41 4.48 -14.33 -5.52
N ARG A 42 3.87 -13.13 -5.69
CA ARG A 42 3.83 -12.15 -4.58
C ARG A 42 2.67 -11.16 -4.57
N GLN A 43 1.93 -10.98 -5.66
CA GLN A 43 0.81 -10.02 -5.74
C GLN A 43 -0.51 -10.76 -5.54
N CYS A 44 -1.36 -10.31 -4.61
CA CYS A 44 -2.54 -11.08 -4.22
C CYS A 44 -3.67 -11.06 -5.26
N GLU A 45 -3.70 -10.08 -6.16
CA GLU A 45 -4.61 -10.00 -7.31
C GLU A 45 -4.16 -10.87 -8.48
N ALA A 46 -2.88 -11.26 -8.47
CA ALA A 46 -2.28 -12.01 -9.57
C ALA A 46 -2.58 -13.52 -9.43
N THR A 47 -3.35 -14.04 -10.36
CA THR A 47 -3.66 -15.47 -10.54
C THR A 47 -3.52 -15.84 -12.01
N SER A 48 -3.52 -17.13 -12.34
CA SER A 48 -3.50 -17.58 -13.73
C SER A 48 -4.67 -17.02 -14.54
N ALA A 49 -5.82 -16.79 -13.90
CA ALA A 49 -7.02 -16.23 -14.53
C ALA A 49 -6.97 -14.71 -14.74
N THR A 50 -6.09 -14.00 -14.02
CA THR A 50 -6.00 -12.52 -14.09
C THR A 50 -4.81 -12.04 -14.91
N VAL A 51 -3.93 -12.92 -15.39
CA VAL A 51 -2.81 -12.54 -16.26
C VAL A 51 -3.31 -11.78 -17.49
N GLY A 52 -2.73 -10.60 -17.76
CA GLY A 52 -3.14 -9.70 -18.84
C GLY A 52 -4.19 -8.66 -18.45
N ALA A 53 -4.91 -8.85 -17.33
CA ALA A 53 -5.85 -7.84 -16.84
C ALA A 53 -5.13 -6.64 -16.19
N PRO A 54 -5.70 -5.42 -16.22
CA PRO A 54 -5.17 -4.32 -15.44
C PRO A 54 -5.13 -4.68 -13.94
N LYS A 55 -4.03 -4.38 -13.27
CA LYS A 55 -3.85 -4.72 -11.84
C LYS A 55 -4.96 -4.14 -10.97
N VAL A 56 -5.33 -2.87 -11.20
CA VAL A 56 -6.38 -2.21 -10.42
C VAL A 56 -7.75 -2.85 -10.60
N ASP A 57 -8.06 -3.38 -11.79
CA ASP A 57 -9.33 -4.05 -12.07
C ASP A 57 -9.36 -5.44 -11.43
N ALA A 58 -8.27 -6.21 -11.56
CA ALA A 58 -8.14 -7.50 -10.90
C ALA A 58 -8.22 -7.38 -9.36
N MET A 59 -7.57 -6.35 -8.80
CA MET A 59 -7.63 -6.09 -7.36
C MET A 59 -9.01 -5.62 -6.93
N LYS A 60 -9.67 -4.75 -7.68
CA LYS A 60 -11.06 -4.33 -7.42
C LYS A 60 -12.01 -5.52 -7.40
N ALA A 61 -11.94 -6.40 -8.40
CA ALA A 61 -12.77 -7.61 -8.47
C ALA A 61 -12.54 -8.50 -7.24
N ARG A 62 -11.28 -8.68 -6.84
CA ARG A 62 -10.91 -9.43 -5.64
C ARG A 62 -11.48 -8.81 -4.37
N LEU A 63 -11.35 -7.51 -4.19
CA LEU A 63 -11.88 -6.81 -3.01
C LEU A 63 -13.41 -6.89 -2.94
N LEU A 64 -14.10 -6.71 -4.07
CA LEU A 64 -15.57 -6.83 -4.13
C LEU A 64 -16.05 -8.27 -3.93
N SER A 65 -15.24 -9.28 -4.22
CA SER A 65 -15.55 -10.67 -3.87
C SER A 65 -15.50 -10.95 -2.36
N ILE A 66 -14.75 -10.12 -1.62
CA ILE A 66 -14.67 -10.19 -0.14
C ILE A 66 -15.78 -9.38 0.49
N ASN A 67 -15.99 -8.13 0.04
CA ASN A 67 -17.06 -7.25 0.50
C ASN A 67 -17.74 -6.59 -0.70
N PRO A 68 -18.88 -7.13 -1.16
CA PRO A 68 -19.62 -6.55 -2.30
C PRO A 68 -20.14 -5.13 -2.07
N ALA A 69 -20.28 -4.69 -0.81
CA ALA A 69 -20.73 -3.35 -0.45
C ALA A 69 -19.61 -2.32 -0.40
N ALA A 70 -18.35 -2.72 -0.57
CA ALA A 70 -17.19 -1.81 -0.52
C ALA A 70 -17.19 -0.82 -1.69
N ARG A 71 -16.75 0.39 -1.42
CA ARG A 71 -16.57 1.44 -2.42
C ARG A 71 -15.12 1.41 -2.93
N VAL A 72 -14.90 0.70 -4.03
CA VAL A 72 -13.56 0.55 -4.62
C VAL A 72 -13.51 1.25 -5.98
N ARG A 73 -12.73 2.33 -6.07
CA ARG A 73 -12.42 3.03 -7.31
C ARG A 73 -11.09 2.53 -7.87
N ALA A 74 -11.10 1.97 -9.07
CA ALA A 74 -9.92 1.60 -9.85
C ALA A 74 -9.53 2.78 -10.74
N VAL A 75 -8.26 3.20 -10.68
CA VAL A 75 -7.67 4.29 -11.49
C VAL A 75 -6.47 3.70 -12.20
N ARG A 76 -6.64 3.43 -13.51
CA ARG A 76 -5.58 2.86 -14.35
C ARG A 76 -4.67 3.95 -14.88
N GLU A 77 -3.90 4.55 -13.98
CA GLU A 77 -3.00 5.65 -14.31
C GLU A 77 -1.72 5.54 -13.47
N ARG A 78 -0.64 6.12 -14.00
CA ARG A 78 0.56 6.38 -13.21
C ARG A 78 0.39 7.67 -12.42
N PHE A 79 0.91 7.70 -11.20
CA PHE A 79 1.03 8.97 -10.48
C PHE A 79 2.14 9.82 -11.12
N THR A 80 1.76 10.98 -11.64
CA THR A 80 2.67 11.90 -12.34
C THR A 80 2.46 13.37 -11.96
N ASP A 81 1.32 13.72 -11.37
CA ASP A 81 0.94 15.11 -11.08
C ASP A 81 0.36 15.24 -9.66
N ALA A 82 0.82 16.28 -8.96
CA ALA A 82 0.34 16.62 -7.62
C ALA A 82 -1.18 16.86 -7.56
N LYS A 83 -1.83 17.28 -8.65
CA LYS A 83 -3.28 17.46 -8.73
C LYS A 83 -4.05 16.17 -8.47
N GLN A 84 -3.49 15.01 -8.85
CA GLN A 84 -4.10 13.71 -8.59
C GLN A 84 -4.37 13.47 -7.08
N ILE A 85 -3.62 14.10 -6.16
CA ILE A 85 -3.87 14.02 -4.72
C ILE A 85 -5.28 14.52 -4.38
N ALA A 86 -5.69 15.65 -4.94
CA ALA A 86 -7.04 16.18 -4.74
C ALA A 86 -8.10 15.29 -5.39
N ASP A 87 -7.82 14.76 -6.59
CA ASP A 87 -8.75 13.90 -7.33
C ASP A 87 -9.01 12.55 -6.63
N PHE A 88 -8.06 12.07 -5.85
CA PHE A 88 -8.27 10.86 -5.03
C PHE A 88 -9.28 11.12 -3.90
N GLY A 89 -9.34 12.33 -3.38
CA GLY A 89 -10.21 12.71 -2.26
C GLY A 89 -9.97 11.82 -1.03
N ALA A 90 -8.72 11.43 -0.80
CA ALA A 90 -8.35 10.45 0.20
C ALA A 90 -7.93 11.12 1.52
N ASP A 91 -8.36 10.51 2.64
CA ASP A 91 -7.98 10.92 3.99
C ASP A 91 -6.58 10.44 4.37
N ALA A 92 -6.06 9.41 3.66
CA ALA A 92 -4.70 8.89 3.82
C ALA A 92 -4.19 8.28 2.50
N ILE A 93 -2.89 8.33 2.30
CA ILE A 93 -2.21 7.75 1.14
C ILE A 93 -1.26 6.65 1.57
N VAL A 94 -1.40 5.49 0.91
CA VAL A 94 -0.43 4.39 0.94
C VAL A 94 0.42 4.47 -0.32
N ASP A 95 1.71 4.72 -0.14
CA ASP A 95 2.69 4.76 -1.20
C ASP A 95 3.44 3.43 -1.29
N ALA A 96 3.07 2.63 -2.29
CA ALA A 96 3.70 1.35 -2.61
C ALA A 96 4.40 1.38 -4.00
N ILE A 97 4.74 2.58 -4.50
CA ILE A 97 5.44 2.78 -5.77
C ILE A 97 6.92 2.37 -5.62
N ASP A 98 7.51 1.80 -6.65
CA ASP A 98 8.93 1.45 -6.69
C ASP A 98 9.80 2.48 -7.43
N SER A 99 9.22 3.31 -8.30
CA SER A 99 9.91 4.40 -8.98
C SER A 99 10.25 5.53 -8.01
N VAL A 100 11.55 5.84 -7.86
CA VAL A 100 12.03 6.89 -6.96
C VAL A 100 11.45 8.26 -7.30
N ASP A 101 11.33 8.57 -8.59
CA ASP A 101 10.87 9.87 -9.05
C ASP A 101 9.38 10.07 -8.74
N CYS A 102 8.52 9.11 -9.14
CA CYS A 102 7.09 9.15 -8.84
C CYS A 102 6.82 9.13 -7.33
N LYS A 103 7.54 8.27 -6.59
CA LYS A 103 7.42 8.19 -5.13
C LYS A 103 7.80 9.52 -4.45
N ALA A 104 8.86 10.17 -4.90
CA ALA A 104 9.27 11.46 -4.33
C ALA A 104 8.21 12.54 -4.56
N GLU A 105 7.68 12.67 -5.78
CA GLU A 105 6.63 13.64 -6.09
C GLU A 105 5.33 13.33 -5.32
N LEU A 106 4.94 12.06 -5.20
CA LEU A 106 3.77 11.66 -4.42
C LEU A 106 3.90 12.08 -2.95
N ILE A 107 5.04 11.78 -2.32
CA ILE A 107 5.27 12.12 -0.91
C ILE A 107 5.28 13.64 -0.71
N LEU A 108 5.94 14.39 -1.60
CA LEU A 108 5.96 15.84 -1.55
C LEU A 108 4.55 16.42 -1.68
N ALA A 109 3.82 16.02 -2.72
CA ALA A 109 2.47 16.52 -2.98
C ALA A 109 1.50 16.19 -1.83
N ALA A 110 1.49 14.95 -1.35
CA ALA A 110 0.61 14.53 -0.26
C ALA A 110 0.92 15.27 1.05
N THR A 111 2.21 15.42 1.41
CA THR A 111 2.58 16.15 2.63
C THR A 111 2.35 17.65 2.51
N GLU A 112 2.44 18.26 1.33
CA GLU A 112 2.07 19.63 1.04
C GLU A 112 0.55 19.86 1.18
N ALA A 113 -0.25 18.90 0.70
CA ALA A 113 -1.71 18.90 0.86
C ALA A 113 -2.17 18.56 2.30
N GLY A 114 -1.25 18.23 3.20
CA GLY A 114 -1.57 17.86 4.58
C GLY A 114 -2.13 16.43 4.74
N VAL A 115 -2.15 15.62 3.68
CA VAL A 115 -2.65 14.25 3.70
C VAL A 115 -1.59 13.31 4.30
N PRO A 116 -1.92 12.49 5.31
CA PRO A 116 -1.03 11.50 5.89
C PRO A 116 -0.52 10.50 4.86
N VAL A 117 0.79 10.23 4.87
CA VAL A 117 1.45 9.26 3.98
C VAL A 117 2.02 8.09 4.78
N PHE A 118 1.79 6.88 4.27
CA PHE A 118 2.39 5.65 4.74
C PHE A 118 3.12 5.00 3.56
N SER A 119 4.44 4.86 3.64
CA SER A 119 5.25 4.49 2.49
C SER A 119 5.93 3.14 2.68
N SER A 120 6.09 2.38 1.61
CA SER A 120 6.94 1.19 1.59
C SER A 120 8.35 1.57 1.16
N MET A 121 9.35 1.18 1.92
CA MET A 121 10.73 1.20 1.46
C MET A 121 11.05 -0.07 0.66
N GLY A 122 12.32 -0.39 0.45
CA GLY A 122 12.70 -1.52 -0.39
C GLY A 122 12.31 -2.88 0.22
N ALA A 123 11.41 -3.62 -0.41
CA ALA A 123 10.96 -4.96 0.02
C ALA A 123 11.61 -6.12 -0.75
N ALA A 124 12.24 -5.85 -1.90
CA ALA A 124 12.91 -6.86 -2.72
C ALA A 124 14.23 -7.33 -2.14
N LEU A 125 14.67 -8.53 -2.56
CA LEU A 125 15.96 -9.13 -2.20
C LEU A 125 16.11 -9.40 -0.69
N ARG A 126 15.00 -9.71 -0.01
CA ARG A 126 14.93 -10.06 1.41
C ARG A 126 14.14 -11.35 1.62
N VAL A 127 14.46 -12.08 2.68
CA VAL A 127 13.89 -13.40 2.98
C VAL A 127 13.22 -13.47 4.34
N ASP A 128 13.61 -12.61 5.28
CA ASP A 128 13.13 -12.65 6.67
C ASP A 128 12.05 -11.60 6.93
N PRO A 129 10.76 -12.00 6.97
CA PRO A 129 9.67 -11.08 7.26
C PRO A 129 9.70 -10.55 8.70
N SER A 130 10.36 -11.23 9.65
CA SER A 130 10.46 -10.79 11.05
C SER A 130 11.31 -9.52 11.22
N LYS A 131 12.11 -9.19 10.23
CA LYS A 131 12.94 -7.97 10.19
C LYS A 131 12.17 -6.73 9.71
N VAL A 132 10.91 -6.89 9.30
CA VAL A 132 10.08 -5.76 8.86
C VAL A 132 9.54 -5.00 10.07
N ALA A 133 9.67 -3.68 10.02
CA ALA A 133 9.18 -2.79 11.07
C ALA A 133 8.69 -1.46 10.48
N LEU A 134 7.83 -0.78 11.24
CA LEU A 134 7.42 0.60 10.95
C LEU A 134 8.41 1.58 11.60
N LYS A 135 8.93 2.52 10.81
CA LYS A 135 9.79 3.61 11.28
C LYS A 135 9.38 4.94 10.68
N ARG A 136 9.64 6.03 11.37
CA ARG A 136 9.61 7.36 10.77
C ARG A 136 10.68 7.46 9.68
N PHE A 137 10.38 8.09 8.53
CA PHE A 137 11.32 8.20 7.42
C PHE A 137 12.65 8.85 7.84
N SER A 138 12.60 9.86 8.71
CA SER A 138 13.78 10.50 9.30
C SER A 138 14.71 9.51 10.04
N LYS A 139 14.16 8.40 10.56
CA LYS A 139 14.86 7.36 11.34
C LYS A 139 15.19 6.09 10.52
N VAL A 140 14.90 6.09 9.22
CA VAL A 140 15.22 4.95 8.35
C VAL A 140 16.70 4.97 8.01
N GLU A 141 17.42 3.91 8.34
CA GLU A 141 18.82 3.68 8.02
C GLU A 141 19.00 2.38 7.24
N GLY A 142 20.10 2.25 6.51
CA GLY A 142 20.46 1.01 5.80
C GLY A 142 19.66 0.72 4.54
N ASP A 143 18.55 1.40 4.27
CA ASP A 143 17.68 1.14 3.11
C ASP A 143 18.12 1.92 1.87
N ALA A 144 18.30 1.22 0.73
CA ALA A 144 18.77 1.81 -0.52
C ALA A 144 17.74 2.76 -1.16
N LEU A 145 16.44 2.43 -1.07
CA LEU A 145 15.35 3.25 -1.61
C LEU A 145 15.21 4.54 -0.80
N ALA A 146 15.29 4.45 0.52
CA ALA A 146 15.26 5.63 1.39
C ALA A 146 16.45 6.56 1.13
N ARG A 147 17.65 6.01 0.87
CA ARG A 147 18.81 6.81 0.46
C ARG A 147 18.60 7.49 -0.89
N ALA A 148 18.00 6.78 -1.84
CA ALA A 148 17.68 7.34 -3.16
C ALA A 148 16.65 8.48 -3.06
N LEU A 149 15.60 8.31 -2.24
CA LEU A 149 14.60 9.34 -1.97
C LEU A 149 15.21 10.60 -1.34
N ARG A 150 16.07 10.45 -0.31
CA ARG A 150 16.78 11.61 0.30
C ARG A 150 17.61 12.37 -0.74
N ARG A 151 18.32 11.65 -1.62
CA ARG A 151 19.10 12.27 -2.72
C ARG A 151 18.17 12.98 -3.70
N ARG A 152 17.02 12.37 -4.02
CA ARG A 152 16.03 12.97 -4.92
C ARG A 152 15.45 14.25 -4.34
N PHE A 153 15.02 14.25 -3.08
CA PHE A 153 14.54 15.46 -2.38
C PHE A 153 15.60 16.57 -2.38
N LYS A 154 16.85 16.23 -2.08
CA LYS A 154 17.96 17.20 -2.13
C LYS A 154 18.16 17.78 -3.54
N LYS A 155 18.10 16.95 -4.59
CA LYS A 155 18.23 17.38 -5.99
C LYS A 155 17.09 18.31 -6.40
N LEU A 156 15.86 18.07 -5.91
CA LEU A 156 14.70 18.90 -6.16
C LEU A 156 14.70 20.20 -5.34
N GLY A 157 15.52 20.32 -4.30
CA GLY A 157 15.44 21.42 -3.33
C GLY A 157 14.13 21.44 -2.53
N ARG A 158 13.38 20.33 -2.52
CA ARG A 158 12.07 20.19 -1.87
C ARG A 158 12.11 19.02 -0.90
N PHE A 159 11.50 19.21 0.26
CA PHE A 159 11.45 18.20 1.32
C PHE A 159 10.01 18.00 1.80
N PRO A 160 9.65 16.79 2.27
CA PRO A 160 8.33 16.53 2.84
C PRO A 160 8.01 17.51 3.97
N LYS A 161 6.82 18.10 3.96
CA LYS A 161 6.36 19.07 4.99
C LYS A 161 6.19 18.43 6.37
N LYS A 162 5.93 17.12 6.41
CA LYS A 162 5.80 16.33 7.65
C LYS A 162 6.57 15.03 7.49
N ASP A 163 7.16 14.55 8.57
CA ASP A 163 7.74 13.21 8.61
C ASP A 163 6.63 12.15 8.56
N PHE A 164 6.88 11.06 7.88
CA PHE A 164 5.89 10.02 7.60
C PHE A 164 6.37 8.62 8.02
N LEU A 165 5.45 7.69 8.20
CA LEU A 165 5.76 6.30 8.56
C LEU A 165 6.12 5.49 7.32
N CYS A 166 7.15 4.65 7.47
CA CYS A 166 7.59 3.71 6.44
C CYS A 166 7.63 2.28 6.98
N ALA A 167 7.16 1.33 6.18
CA ALA A 167 7.56 -0.05 6.34
C ALA A 167 8.98 -0.22 5.78
N VAL A 168 9.86 -0.78 6.58
CA VAL A 168 11.28 -0.98 6.27
C VAL A 168 11.75 -2.30 6.88
N SER A 169 12.71 -2.97 6.25
CA SER A 169 13.37 -4.14 6.83
C SER A 169 14.78 -3.79 7.30
N SER A 170 15.16 -4.28 8.47
CA SER A 170 16.54 -4.20 8.96
C SER A 170 17.46 -5.23 8.31
N GLU A 171 16.91 -6.21 7.58
CA GLU A 171 17.68 -7.15 6.76
C GLU A 171 18.36 -6.42 5.61
N GLN A 172 19.64 -6.67 5.40
CA GLN A 172 20.33 -6.18 4.22
C GLN A 172 19.81 -6.91 2.98
N ALA A 173 19.50 -6.16 1.92
CA ALA A 173 19.12 -6.75 0.65
C ALA A 173 20.27 -7.64 0.11
N ALA A 174 19.92 -8.84 -0.34
CA ALA A 174 20.87 -9.75 -0.95
C ALA A 174 21.51 -9.11 -2.20
N LYS A 175 22.77 -9.43 -2.46
CA LYS A 175 23.42 -9.07 -3.72
C LYS A 175 22.91 -10.04 -4.80
N SER A 176 22.32 -9.53 -5.85
CA SER A 176 21.78 -10.32 -6.95
C SER A 176 21.66 -9.47 -8.21
N ASP A 177 22.02 -10.02 -9.36
CA ASP A 177 21.85 -9.39 -10.67
C ASP A 177 20.37 -9.49 -11.13
N VAL A 178 19.61 -10.43 -10.56
CA VAL A 178 18.18 -10.58 -10.82
C VAL A 178 17.38 -10.05 -9.63
N ARG A 179 16.43 -9.15 -9.91
CA ARG A 179 15.52 -8.65 -8.88
C ARG A 179 14.43 -9.67 -8.59
N TRP A 180 14.36 -10.16 -7.38
CA TRP A 180 13.33 -11.08 -6.89
C TRP A 180 12.72 -10.56 -5.59
N ALA A 181 11.56 -11.08 -5.24
CA ALA A 181 10.91 -10.77 -3.98
C ALA A 181 10.14 -11.99 -3.48
N ARG A 182 10.12 -12.18 -2.16
CA ARG A 182 9.30 -13.20 -1.49
C ARG A 182 7.99 -12.60 -1.03
N MET A 183 6.89 -13.31 -1.30
CA MET A 183 5.55 -12.91 -0.87
C MET A 183 5.50 -12.66 0.64
N THR A 184 6.11 -13.52 1.44
CA THR A 184 6.13 -13.38 2.90
C THR A 184 6.69 -12.02 3.36
N VAL A 185 7.71 -11.50 2.70
CA VAL A 185 8.28 -10.19 3.01
C VAL A 185 7.39 -9.07 2.50
N THR A 186 7.03 -9.09 1.21
CA THR A 186 6.23 -8.02 0.61
C THR A 186 4.84 -7.89 1.25
N ALA A 187 4.22 -9.03 1.61
CA ALA A 187 2.95 -9.02 2.31
C ALA A 187 3.07 -8.39 3.71
N VAL A 188 4.10 -8.73 4.49
CA VAL A 188 4.31 -8.14 5.81
C VAL A 188 4.56 -6.63 5.73
N PHE A 189 5.24 -6.12 4.69
CA PHE A 189 5.29 -4.68 4.43
C PHE A 189 3.89 -4.10 4.26
N GLY A 190 3.04 -4.70 3.41
CA GLY A 190 1.66 -4.26 3.17
C GLY A 190 0.79 -4.32 4.43
N LEU A 191 0.83 -5.43 5.17
CA LEU A 191 0.09 -5.64 6.42
C LEU A 191 0.50 -4.63 7.51
N SER A 192 1.81 -4.36 7.63
CA SER A 192 2.33 -3.37 8.58
C SER A 192 1.84 -1.96 8.25
N ILE A 193 1.83 -1.58 6.97
CA ILE A 193 1.28 -0.30 6.52
C ILE A 193 -0.21 -0.23 6.82
N ALA A 194 -0.98 -1.27 6.49
CA ALA A 194 -2.41 -1.33 6.77
C ALA A 194 -2.70 -1.14 8.27
N SER A 195 -1.96 -1.83 9.14
CA SER A 195 -2.05 -1.66 10.60
C SER A 195 -1.76 -0.22 11.06
N ALA A 196 -0.84 0.49 10.41
CA ALA A 196 -0.56 1.88 10.74
C ALA A 196 -1.69 2.82 10.27
N VAL A 197 -2.26 2.59 9.09
CA VAL A 197 -3.39 3.37 8.54
C VAL A 197 -4.64 3.22 9.42
N GLN A 198 -4.94 2.02 9.90
CA GLN A 198 -6.08 1.73 10.79
C GLN A 198 -6.08 2.57 12.07
N LYS A 199 -4.91 2.96 12.56
CA LYS A 199 -4.80 3.84 13.75
C LYS A 199 -5.33 5.25 13.53
N LEU A 200 -5.56 5.66 12.28
CA LEU A 200 -6.24 6.93 11.97
C LEU A 200 -7.77 6.84 12.13
N ALA A 201 -8.32 5.64 12.20
CA ALA A 201 -9.76 5.39 12.34
C ALA A 201 -9.97 4.38 13.49
N PRO A 202 -9.83 4.80 14.76
CA PRO A 202 -9.88 3.91 15.92
C PRO A 202 -11.24 3.24 16.12
N ASP A 203 -12.31 3.84 15.59
CA ASP A 203 -13.70 3.34 15.74
C ASP A 203 -14.11 2.40 14.60
N LEU A 204 -13.17 1.83 13.85
CA LEU A 204 -13.47 0.85 12.82
C LEU A 204 -14.11 -0.39 13.41
N GLY A 205 -15.32 -0.70 12.92
CA GLY A 205 -15.95 -2.00 13.16
C GLY A 205 -15.11 -3.13 12.55
N VAL A 206 -15.13 -4.29 13.17
CA VAL A 206 -14.51 -5.49 12.57
C VAL A 206 -15.45 -5.99 11.47
N PHE A 207 -14.96 -6.10 10.24
CA PHE A 207 -15.73 -6.63 9.11
C PHE A 207 -16.27 -8.04 9.45
N GLY A 208 -17.58 -8.23 9.26
CA GLY A 208 -18.26 -9.50 9.59
C GLY A 208 -18.68 -9.68 11.05
N PHE A 209 -18.31 -8.77 11.96
CA PHE A 209 -18.83 -8.72 13.32
C PHE A 209 -19.80 -7.55 13.49
N THR A 210 -21.01 -7.68 12.96
CA THR A 210 -22.13 -6.87 13.45
C THR A 210 -22.58 -7.52 14.77
N GLY A 211 -22.16 -6.97 15.88
CA GLY A 211 -22.56 -7.42 17.23
C GLY A 211 -24.05 -7.15 17.52
N GLY A 212 -24.92 -7.68 16.68
CA GLY A 212 -26.36 -7.44 16.75
C GLY A 212 -27.26 -8.65 16.54
N ASP A 213 -26.80 -9.73 15.90
CA ASP A 213 -27.71 -10.82 15.47
C ASP A 213 -27.52 -12.17 16.20
N ALA A 214 -26.65 -12.25 17.21
CA ALA A 214 -26.47 -13.50 17.96
C ALA A 214 -27.39 -13.66 19.19
N ALA A 215 -28.27 -12.70 19.47
CA ALA A 215 -29.08 -12.71 20.70
C ALA A 215 -30.60 -12.92 20.50
N LYS A 216 -31.08 -13.35 19.32
CA LYS A 216 -32.53 -13.55 19.09
C LYS A 216 -32.88 -14.87 18.41
N LYS A 217 -32.25 -15.98 18.73
CA LYS A 217 -32.72 -17.32 18.34
C LYS A 217 -32.48 -18.41 19.39
N GLU A 218 -32.67 -18.12 20.66
CA GLU A 218 -32.95 -19.17 21.67
C GLU A 218 -34.06 -18.67 22.58
N GLY A 219 -35.27 -18.91 22.20
CA GLY A 219 -36.47 -18.61 22.99
C GLY A 219 -37.76 -18.94 22.25
N ARG A 220 -37.92 -20.25 21.94
CA ARG A 220 -39.25 -20.90 21.82
C ARG A 220 -39.05 -22.41 21.82
#